data_184cdc454d2a7fa02b7c522974b5e3b7
#
_entry.id   184cdc454d2a7fa02b7c522974b5e3b7
#
_cell.length_a   1.000
_cell.length_b   1.000
_cell.length_c   1.000
_cell.angle_alpha   90.00
_cell.angle_beta   90.00
_cell.angle_gamma   90.00
#
_symmetry.space_group_name_H-M   'P 1'
#
loop_
_entity.id
_entity.type
_entity.pdbx_description
1 polymer ?
#
loop_
_entity_poly.entity_id
_entity_poly.type
_entity_poly.pdbx_seq_one_letter_code
_entity_poly.pdbx_strand_id
1 'polypeptide(L)'
;MGRKKKCEEVIDFTPSKYQEDIFNFIQHGVGNIVVEACAGSGKTSTLVKAISLIPENKRILFCAFNKEIVKELQKKVGKRDNVEIKTIHSLGYSILLNNFRKVGIVPNHNKYREYLMNNITYLSKMNTFALGRKKYLKFINNICALIDYCRYNLFDTPKDIKTLIKRHEIDIIGDEIDVVIQSLQWGKENIETIDYGDMVWLPNVLYLKTYGFDYDYIFVDEAQDLSAVQRELLLKCQKMGTRYAFFGDENQSIYNFAGADIESFRKLKNIPNTISLPLSISYRCAENIVKFAQNYVSNIEANNDGRKGEIIYHGKIEDILDGDMVLCRNNAPLIKLYNDFMKLGRKCYIRGKDIGLNLIQVLKTIDEKELNVDLMKKGVFSQLYQNLFETRNQEMIISGLDEESVMNSSKLSNRLDMIRTLETLSENIKTKTELINKIENIFSDKKKEGVALSTIHKAKGLEADNVHIACESLMPSKSAVQDWEKEQEHNLMYVAFTRAKNKLIFLDEKDFAHLLKNTTESLQSIERQVNFVNKQSTLMYISSATQATHVVKRMKKIEKPIPTNSVIWGKNNTTNNKEHRKLTDLTNKRLIKRI
;
A
#
# COMPACT_ATOMS: atom_id res chain seq x y z
N MET A 1 -15.40 47.49 -24.31
CA MET A 1 -16.30 46.38 -23.89
C MET A 1 -15.63 45.62 -22.75
N GLY A 2 -16.08 45.93 -21.53
CA GLY A 2 -15.50 45.34 -20.31
C GLY A 2 -15.91 43.86 -20.17
N ARG A 3 -14.92 42.97 -20.04
CA ARG A 3 -15.14 41.58 -19.58
C ARG A 3 -15.71 41.63 -18.16
N LYS A 4 -16.99 41.29 -17.99
CA LYS A 4 -17.57 41.00 -16.66
C LYS A 4 -16.72 39.93 -15.99
N LYS A 5 -16.08 40.27 -14.87
CA LYS A 5 -15.53 39.31 -13.92
C LYS A 5 -16.67 38.36 -13.53
N LYS A 6 -16.52 37.06 -13.81
CA LYS A 6 -17.38 36.03 -13.23
C LYS A 6 -17.20 36.13 -11.72
N CYS A 7 -18.25 36.49 -11.01
CA CYS A 7 -18.29 36.42 -9.53
C CYS A 7 -17.93 35.00 -9.09
N GLU A 8 -17.01 34.94 -8.17
CA GLU A 8 -16.69 33.77 -7.38
C GLU A 8 -17.98 33.30 -6.68
N GLU A 9 -18.29 32.01 -6.77
CA GLU A 9 -19.31 31.39 -5.92
C GLU A 9 -18.78 31.47 -4.48
N VAL A 10 -19.23 32.49 -3.77
CA VAL A 10 -19.11 32.53 -2.29
C VAL A 10 -19.91 31.35 -1.80
N ILE A 11 -19.24 30.43 -1.07
CA ILE A 11 -19.94 29.34 -0.37
C ILE A 11 -20.81 30.00 0.70
N ASP A 12 -22.05 30.33 0.30
CA ASP A 12 -23.03 30.91 1.19
C ASP A 12 -23.77 29.75 1.86
N PHE A 13 -23.38 29.46 3.09
CA PHE A 13 -24.08 28.50 3.96
C PHE A 13 -24.25 29.11 5.35
N THR A 14 -25.33 28.76 6.01
CA THR A 14 -25.53 29.13 7.42
C THR A 14 -24.62 28.28 8.28
N PRO A 15 -23.62 28.87 8.96
CA PRO A 15 -22.71 28.08 9.80
C PRO A 15 -23.43 27.48 10.99
N SER A 16 -23.02 26.29 11.38
CA SER A 16 -23.43 25.70 12.65
C SER A 16 -22.70 26.39 13.81
N LYS A 17 -23.19 26.18 15.03
CA LYS A 17 -22.54 26.66 16.26
C LYS A 17 -21.07 26.25 16.33
N TYR A 18 -20.74 25.01 15.99
CA TYR A 18 -19.35 24.52 15.95
C TYR A 18 -18.48 25.32 14.95
N GLN A 19 -19.05 25.61 13.78
CA GLN A 19 -18.34 26.40 12.77
C GLN A 19 -18.17 27.86 13.21
N GLU A 20 -19.18 28.45 13.85
CA GLU A 20 -19.09 29.80 14.41
C GLU A 20 -18.00 29.90 15.48
N ASP A 21 -17.91 28.93 16.39
CA ASP A 21 -16.86 28.88 17.43
C ASP A 21 -15.46 28.82 16.78
N ILE A 22 -15.29 28.01 15.72
CA ILE A 22 -14.05 27.92 14.97
C ILE A 22 -13.72 29.25 14.28
N PHE A 23 -14.70 29.88 13.62
CA PHE A 23 -14.50 31.16 12.93
C PHE A 23 -14.16 32.27 13.92
N ASN A 24 -14.84 32.35 15.04
CA ASN A 24 -14.54 33.30 16.11
C ASN A 24 -13.11 33.11 16.64
N PHE A 25 -12.69 31.85 16.86
CA PHE A 25 -11.32 31.59 17.30
C PHE A 25 -10.29 31.99 16.23
N ILE A 26 -10.51 31.71 14.95
CA ILE A 26 -9.58 32.11 13.87
C ILE A 26 -9.45 33.63 13.82
N GLN A 27 -10.55 34.38 13.97
CA GLN A 27 -10.52 35.85 13.89
C GLN A 27 -9.97 36.54 15.16
N HIS A 28 -10.36 36.06 16.33
CA HIS A 28 -10.15 36.78 17.58
C HIS A 28 -9.32 36.02 18.63
N GLY A 29 -9.16 34.70 18.47
CA GLY A 29 -8.43 33.87 19.41
C GLY A 29 -6.92 34.03 19.29
N VAL A 30 -6.21 33.46 20.26
CA VAL A 30 -4.75 33.44 20.35
C VAL A 30 -4.26 32.00 20.40
N GLY A 31 -3.11 31.71 19.77
CA GLY A 31 -2.54 30.37 19.73
C GLY A 31 -3.10 29.49 18.62
N ASN A 32 -2.96 28.20 18.78
CA ASN A 32 -3.25 27.18 17.78
C ASN A 32 -4.63 26.56 18.02
N ILE A 33 -5.17 25.93 16.98
CA ILE A 33 -6.43 25.19 17.06
C ILE A 33 -6.29 23.80 16.45
N VAL A 34 -6.83 22.80 17.12
CA VAL A 34 -7.13 21.47 16.56
C VAL A 34 -8.63 21.35 16.44
N VAL A 35 -9.12 21.12 15.24
CA VAL A 35 -10.55 20.89 14.96
C VAL A 35 -10.79 19.40 14.88
N GLU A 36 -11.49 18.87 15.88
CA GLU A 36 -11.90 17.47 16.00
C GLU A 36 -13.18 17.25 15.18
N ALA A 37 -13.01 16.91 13.93
CA ALA A 37 -14.11 16.79 12.99
C ALA A 37 -14.63 15.34 12.95
N CYS A 38 -15.93 15.17 12.74
CA CYS A 38 -16.54 13.89 12.41
C CYS A 38 -16.69 13.71 10.89
N ALA A 39 -17.02 12.47 10.48
CA ALA A 39 -17.26 12.16 9.07
C ALA A 39 -18.39 13.02 8.48
N GLY A 40 -18.13 13.68 7.35
CA GLY A 40 -19.12 14.49 6.66
C GLY A 40 -19.46 15.82 7.35
N SER A 41 -18.68 16.28 8.32
CA SER A 41 -18.94 17.50 9.09
C SER A 41 -18.62 18.81 8.34
N GLY A 42 -18.25 18.74 7.07
CA GLY A 42 -17.93 19.93 6.28
C GLY A 42 -16.55 20.52 6.58
N LYS A 43 -15.55 19.71 6.99
CA LYS A 43 -14.17 20.12 7.24
C LYS A 43 -13.64 21.08 6.19
N THR A 44 -13.66 20.67 4.93
CA THR A 44 -13.11 21.46 3.81
C THR A 44 -13.85 22.79 3.64
N SER A 45 -15.16 22.83 3.75
CA SER A 45 -15.96 24.07 3.65
C SER A 45 -15.66 25.02 4.79
N THR A 46 -15.59 24.50 6.03
CA THR A 46 -15.21 25.25 7.22
C THR A 46 -13.80 25.84 7.07
N LEU A 47 -12.85 25.05 6.58
CA LEU A 47 -11.47 25.42 6.36
C LEU A 47 -11.33 26.54 5.32
N VAL A 48 -12.01 26.41 4.16
CA VAL A 48 -12.04 27.45 3.11
C VAL A 48 -12.65 28.74 3.63
N LYS A 49 -13.76 28.68 4.38
CA LYS A 49 -14.39 29.85 5.00
C LYS A 49 -13.47 30.48 6.05
N ALA A 50 -12.83 29.70 6.92
CA ALA A 50 -11.88 30.21 7.92
C ALA A 50 -10.72 30.99 7.27
N ILE A 51 -10.17 30.48 6.16
CA ILE A 51 -9.13 31.20 5.40
C ILE A 51 -9.65 32.54 4.86
N SER A 52 -10.90 32.60 4.40
CA SER A 52 -11.49 33.83 3.88
C SER A 52 -11.65 34.94 4.92
N LEU A 53 -11.65 34.59 6.20
CA LEU A 53 -11.78 35.53 7.33
C LEU A 53 -10.43 36.16 7.74
N ILE A 54 -9.32 35.64 7.25
CA ILE A 54 -7.99 36.14 7.57
C ILE A 54 -7.65 37.32 6.65
N PRO A 55 -7.11 38.44 7.21
CA PRO A 55 -6.72 39.61 6.43
C PRO A 55 -5.69 39.29 5.34
N GLU A 56 -5.76 39.98 4.21
CA GLU A 56 -4.88 39.75 3.05
C GLU A 56 -3.41 40.07 3.29
N ASN A 57 -3.09 40.89 4.30
CA ASN A 57 -1.71 41.17 4.68
C ASN A 57 -1.04 40.03 5.47
N LYS A 58 -1.75 38.92 5.74
CA LYS A 58 -1.26 37.74 6.42
C LYS A 58 -0.92 36.65 5.41
N ARG A 59 0.27 36.07 5.51
CA ARG A 59 0.66 34.94 4.67
C ARG A 59 0.10 33.64 5.23
N ILE A 60 -0.55 32.88 4.38
CA ILE A 60 -1.23 31.62 4.74
C ILE A 60 -0.64 30.48 3.92
N LEU A 61 -0.23 29.42 4.61
CA LEU A 61 0.03 28.14 4.00
C LEU A 61 -1.15 27.21 4.25
N PHE A 62 -1.65 26.57 3.18
CA PHE A 62 -2.64 25.52 3.28
C PHE A 62 -2.05 24.20 2.78
N CYS A 63 -1.84 23.24 3.69
CA CYS A 63 -1.34 21.92 3.39
C CYS A 63 -2.47 20.91 3.20
N ALA A 64 -2.52 20.30 2.00
CA ALA A 64 -3.44 19.23 1.65
C ALA A 64 -2.69 17.89 1.51
N PHE A 65 -3.41 16.79 1.69
CA PHE A 65 -2.83 15.45 1.68
C PHE A 65 -2.31 15.03 0.28
N ASN A 66 -3.02 15.38 -0.80
CA ASN A 66 -2.63 15.00 -2.16
C ASN A 66 -2.86 16.12 -3.19
N LYS A 67 -2.35 15.91 -4.41
CA LYS A 67 -2.42 16.89 -5.51
C LYS A 67 -3.85 17.13 -6.02
N GLU A 68 -4.75 16.18 -5.91
CA GLU A 68 -6.14 16.32 -6.36
C GLU A 68 -6.89 17.27 -5.43
N ILE A 69 -6.74 17.09 -4.13
CA ILE A 69 -7.27 17.99 -3.10
C ILE A 69 -6.70 19.42 -3.28
N VAL A 70 -5.39 19.55 -3.54
CA VAL A 70 -4.78 20.86 -3.83
C VAL A 70 -5.50 21.57 -4.97
N LYS A 71 -5.77 20.89 -6.08
CA LYS A 71 -6.47 21.45 -7.24
C LYS A 71 -7.92 21.87 -6.92
N GLU A 72 -8.61 21.07 -6.13
CA GLU A 72 -9.97 21.35 -5.67
C GLU A 72 -10.00 22.58 -4.77
N LEU A 73 -9.09 22.64 -3.80
CA LEU A 73 -8.95 23.76 -2.87
C LEU A 73 -8.58 25.05 -3.57
N GLN A 74 -7.66 24.99 -4.54
CA GLN A 74 -7.32 26.16 -5.38
C GLN A 74 -8.53 26.73 -6.11
N LYS A 75 -9.47 25.88 -6.55
CA LYS A 75 -10.73 26.35 -7.16
C LYS A 75 -11.66 26.98 -6.13
N LYS A 76 -11.76 26.39 -4.92
CA LYS A 76 -12.66 26.86 -3.84
C LYS A 76 -12.17 28.13 -3.15
N VAL A 77 -10.85 28.24 -2.91
CA VAL A 77 -10.24 29.42 -2.28
C VAL A 77 -10.14 30.60 -3.26
N GLY A 78 -10.13 30.32 -4.57
CA GLY A 78 -9.96 31.34 -5.60
C GLY A 78 -8.53 31.90 -5.69
N LYS A 79 -8.36 33.03 -6.37
CA LYS A 79 -7.06 33.72 -6.47
C LYS A 79 -6.88 34.65 -5.28
N ARG A 80 -6.06 34.23 -4.32
CA ARG A 80 -5.59 35.07 -3.22
C ARG A 80 -4.07 34.98 -3.17
N ASP A 81 -3.37 36.08 -3.41
CA ASP A 81 -1.90 36.11 -3.51
C ASP A 81 -1.19 35.81 -2.18
N ASN A 82 -1.91 35.98 -1.08
CA ASN A 82 -1.42 35.69 0.27
C ASN A 82 -1.64 34.24 0.71
N VAL A 83 -2.29 33.39 -0.10
CA VAL A 83 -2.59 31.99 0.22
C VAL A 83 -1.80 31.05 -0.70
N GLU A 84 -0.94 30.28 -0.10
CA GLU A 84 -0.17 29.23 -0.78
C GLU A 84 -0.76 27.85 -0.46
N ILE A 85 -1.22 27.11 -1.47
CA ILE A 85 -1.82 25.77 -1.31
C ILE A 85 -0.87 24.74 -1.89
N LYS A 86 -0.36 23.83 -1.05
CA LYS A 86 0.63 22.81 -1.40
C LYS A 86 0.37 21.48 -0.71
N THR A 87 0.95 20.41 -1.24
CA THR A 87 1.17 19.20 -0.44
C THR A 87 2.42 19.39 0.44
N ILE A 88 2.49 18.68 1.56
CA ILE A 88 3.64 18.76 2.48
C ILE A 88 4.94 18.33 1.77
N HIS A 89 4.89 17.33 0.89
CA HIS A 89 6.04 16.93 0.07
C HIS A 89 6.49 18.06 -0.88
N SER A 90 5.54 18.77 -1.49
CA SER A 90 5.86 19.92 -2.35
C SER A 90 6.47 21.07 -1.57
N LEU A 91 6.04 21.29 -0.32
CA LEU A 91 6.65 22.26 0.60
C LEU A 91 8.10 21.88 0.90
N GLY A 92 8.35 20.64 1.32
CA GLY A 92 9.69 20.14 1.63
C GLY A 92 10.62 20.19 0.40
N TYR A 93 10.12 19.82 -0.78
CA TYR A 93 10.87 19.95 -2.03
C TYR A 93 11.23 21.41 -2.33
N SER A 94 10.30 22.36 -2.11
CA SER A 94 10.59 23.79 -2.29
C SER A 94 11.68 24.29 -1.33
N ILE A 95 11.71 23.80 -0.08
CA ILE A 95 12.76 24.10 0.90
C ILE A 95 14.11 23.57 0.44
N LEU A 96 14.17 22.33 -0.06
CA LEU A 96 15.39 21.74 -0.64
C LEU A 96 15.92 22.58 -1.80
N LEU A 97 15.09 22.90 -2.77
CA LEU A 97 15.47 23.74 -3.91
C LEU A 97 15.99 25.11 -3.49
N ASN A 98 15.39 25.72 -2.45
CA ASN A 98 15.82 27.02 -1.96
C ASN A 98 17.20 26.97 -1.28
N ASN A 99 17.50 25.91 -0.53
CA ASN A 99 18.78 25.75 0.17
C ASN A 99 19.90 25.26 -0.77
N PHE A 100 19.56 24.47 -1.78
CA PHE A 100 20.52 23.85 -2.71
C PHE A 100 20.38 24.37 -4.14
N ARG A 101 20.15 25.67 -4.33
CA ARG A 101 19.93 26.32 -5.65
C ARG A 101 21.02 26.05 -6.68
N LYS A 102 22.26 25.81 -6.22
CA LYS A 102 23.42 25.54 -7.08
C LYS A 102 23.59 24.06 -7.41
N VAL A 103 22.87 23.18 -6.72
CA VAL A 103 22.90 21.73 -6.93
C VAL A 103 21.69 21.36 -7.75
N GLY A 104 21.89 20.75 -8.90
CA GLY A 104 20.78 20.26 -9.72
C GLY A 104 20.12 19.06 -9.04
N ILE A 105 19.00 19.27 -8.34
CA ILE A 105 18.27 18.18 -7.66
C ILE A 105 17.40 17.44 -8.66
N VAL A 106 17.65 16.14 -8.83
CA VAL A 106 16.90 15.25 -9.73
C VAL A 106 16.04 14.28 -8.91
N PRO A 107 14.71 14.27 -9.11
CA PRO A 107 13.86 13.27 -8.47
C PRO A 107 14.11 11.86 -9.06
N ASN A 108 14.38 10.88 -8.19
CA ASN A 108 14.49 9.46 -8.54
C ASN A 108 13.78 8.60 -7.51
N HIS A 109 12.64 8.03 -7.87
CA HIS A 109 11.84 7.17 -6.98
C HIS A 109 12.55 5.89 -6.56
N ASN A 110 13.59 5.46 -7.27
CA ASN A 110 14.36 4.25 -7.00
C ASN A 110 15.70 4.53 -6.30
N LYS A 111 15.97 5.76 -5.86
CA LYS A 111 17.26 6.21 -5.29
C LYS A 111 17.90 5.17 -4.38
N TYR A 112 17.23 4.79 -3.30
CA TYR A 112 17.78 3.84 -2.33
C TYR A 112 17.87 2.42 -2.87
N ARG A 113 16.90 1.99 -3.67
CA ARG A 113 16.95 0.67 -4.29
C ARG A 113 18.14 0.53 -5.25
N GLU A 114 18.38 1.51 -6.09
CA GLU A 114 19.52 1.54 -7.02
C GLU A 114 20.83 1.60 -6.25
N TYR A 115 20.92 2.42 -5.21
CA TYR A 115 22.09 2.47 -4.33
C TYR A 115 22.38 1.11 -3.70
N LEU A 116 21.38 0.46 -3.11
CA LEU A 116 21.52 -0.84 -2.49
C LEU A 116 21.94 -1.91 -3.50
N MET A 117 21.29 -1.98 -4.67
CA MET A 117 21.62 -2.99 -5.68
C MET A 117 23.05 -2.86 -6.20
N ASN A 118 23.59 -1.64 -6.24
CA ASN A 118 24.95 -1.37 -6.73
C ASN A 118 26.03 -1.55 -5.62
N ASN A 119 25.66 -1.40 -4.35
CA ASN A 119 26.64 -1.32 -3.27
C ASN A 119 26.47 -2.39 -2.16
N ILE A 120 25.46 -3.27 -2.25
CA ILE A 120 25.10 -4.20 -1.18
C ILE A 120 26.25 -5.12 -0.73
N THR A 121 27.13 -5.50 -1.64
CA THR A 121 28.29 -6.34 -1.35
C THR A 121 29.34 -5.67 -0.46
N TYR A 122 29.32 -4.34 -0.40
CA TYR A 122 30.20 -3.54 0.46
C TYR A 122 29.49 -3.11 1.74
N LEU A 123 28.17 -2.96 1.70
CA LEU A 123 27.35 -2.52 2.83
C LEU A 123 27.04 -3.65 3.80
N SER A 124 26.77 -4.85 3.29
CA SER A 124 26.45 -6.02 4.08
C SER A 124 27.69 -6.85 4.40
N LYS A 125 27.77 -7.29 5.66
CA LYS A 125 28.80 -8.25 6.11
C LYS A 125 28.50 -9.67 5.64
N MET A 126 27.29 -9.91 5.13
CA MET A 126 26.87 -11.21 4.63
C MET A 126 27.38 -11.47 3.22
N ASN A 127 27.59 -12.73 2.88
CA ASN A 127 27.79 -13.13 1.49
C ASN A 127 26.45 -13.09 0.74
N THR A 128 26.07 -11.92 0.23
CA THR A 128 24.78 -11.69 -0.45
C THR A 128 24.67 -12.49 -1.76
N PHE A 129 25.78 -12.89 -2.39
CA PHE A 129 25.79 -13.77 -3.57
C PHE A 129 25.31 -15.21 -3.23
N ALA A 130 25.53 -15.67 -1.99
CA ALA A 130 25.11 -16.99 -1.57
C ALA A 130 23.60 -17.08 -1.23
N LEU A 131 22.89 -15.96 -1.14
CA LEU A 131 21.49 -15.94 -0.74
C LEU A 131 20.52 -16.54 -1.78
N GLY A 132 20.91 -16.63 -3.04
CA GLY A 132 19.99 -16.91 -4.13
C GLY A 132 19.02 -15.74 -4.39
N ARG A 133 18.48 -15.66 -5.61
CA ARG A 133 17.69 -14.51 -6.09
C ARG A 133 16.52 -14.12 -5.19
N LYS A 134 15.74 -15.11 -4.69
CA LYS A 134 14.53 -14.85 -3.88
C LYS A 134 14.87 -14.19 -2.53
N LYS A 135 15.86 -14.74 -1.80
CA LYS A 135 16.30 -14.19 -0.51
C LYS A 135 16.99 -12.84 -0.67
N TYR A 136 17.81 -12.70 -1.73
CA TYR A 136 18.45 -11.42 -2.07
C TYR A 136 17.42 -10.30 -2.29
N LEU A 137 16.39 -10.54 -3.10
CA LEU A 137 15.34 -9.55 -3.32
C LEU A 137 14.53 -9.25 -2.06
N LYS A 138 14.27 -10.26 -1.21
CA LYS A 138 13.63 -10.06 0.11
C LYS A 138 14.50 -9.16 0.98
N PHE A 139 15.79 -9.41 1.07
CA PHE A 139 16.75 -8.61 1.82
C PHE A 139 16.75 -7.13 1.38
N ILE A 140 16.86 -6.87 0.07
CA ILE A 140 16.77 -5.51 -0.48
C ILE A 140 15.42 -4.84 -0.17
N ASN A 141 14.32 -5.59 -0.30
CA ASN A 141 12.98 -5.05 -0.02
C ASN A 141 12.80 -4.70 1.46
N ASN A 142 13.30 -5.54 2.38
CA ASN A 142 13.29 -5.27 3.82
C ASN A 142 14.01 -3.96 4.14
N ILE A 143 15.22 -3.79 3.58
CA ILE A 143 16.03 -2.59 3.80
C ILE A 143 15.30 -1.35 3.25
N CYS A 144 14.76 -1.40 2.02
CA CYS A 144 14.00 -0.30 1.45
C CYS A 144 12.80 0.09 2.35
N ALA A 145 12.02 -0.89 2.80
CA ALA A 145 10.88 -0.65 3.69
C ALA A 145 11.31 -0.03 5.04
N LEU A 146 12.39 -0.55 5.64
CA LEU A 146 12.93 -0.01 6.88
C LEU A 146 13.45 1.43 6.70
N ILE A 147 14.11 1.75 5.59
CA ILE A 147 14.53 3.11 5.26
C ILE A 147 13.31 4.04 5.22
N ASP A 148 12.23 3.64 4.57
CA ASP A 148 11.00 4.43 4.51
C ASP A 148 10.39 4.65 5.89
N TYR A 149 10.23 3.59 6.68
CA TYR A 149 9.71 3.69 8.05
C TYR A 149 10.58 4.55 8.96
N CYS A 150 11.91 4.43 8.87
CA CYS A 150 12.85 5.26 9.61
C CYS A 150 12.68 6.74 9.28
N ARG A 151 12.58 7.08 8.00
CA ARG A 151 12.39 8.45 7.53
C ARG A 151 11.05 9.03 7.96
N TYR A 152 9.95 8.26 7.87
CA TYR A 152 8.62 8.70 8.31
C TYR A 152 8.53 8.97 9.81
N ASN A 153 9.29 8.21 10.63
CA ASN A 153 9.28 8.36 12.08
C ASN A 153 10.43 9.22 12.63
N LEU A 154 11.38 9.67 11.79
CA LEU A 154 12.63 10.34 12.19
C LEU A 154 13.49 9.46 13.12
N PHE A 155 13.55 8.18 12.81
CA PHE A 155 14.32 7.17 13.53
C PHE A 155 15.63 6.89 12.81
N ASP A 156 16.75 6.81 13.57
CA ASP A 156 18.07 6.51 13.02
C ASP A 156 18.95 5.63 13.94
N THR A 157 18.42 5.16 15.07
CA THR A 157 19.18 4.29 15.99
C THR A 157 18.83 2.81 15.81
N PRO A 158 19.75 1.87 16.13
CA PRO A 158 19.45 0.43 16.08
C PRO A 158 18.24 0.04 16.94
N LYS A 159 18.00 0.72 18.07
CA LYS A 159 16.87 0.47 18.97
C LYS A 159 15.55 0.83 18.28
N ASP A 160 15.49 1.99 17.61
CA ASP A 160 14.32 2.46 16.91
C ASP A 160 13.99 1.54 15.73
N ILE A 161 15.01 1.12 14.96
CA ILE A 161 14.85 0.20 13.84
C ILE A 161 14.29 -1.15 14.32
N LYS A 162 14.78 -1.68 15.45
CA LYS A 162 14.24 -2.92 16.06
C LYS A 162 12.76 -2.75 16.44
N THR A 163 12.36 -1.57 16.91
CA THR A 163 10.96 -1.28 17.22
C THR A 163 10.09 -1.32 15.97
N LEU A 164 10.58 -0.74 14.85
CA LEU A 164 9.89 -0.80 13.56
C LEU A 164 9.81 -2.23 13.01
N ILE A 165 10.88 -3.01 13.12
CA ILE A 165 10.91 -4.43 12.72
C ILE A 165 9.81 -5.21 13.44
N LYS A 166 9.70 -5.03 14.77
CA LYS A 166 8.67 -5.69 15.58
C LYS A 166 7.27 -5.21 15.20
N ARG A 167 7.08 -3.88 15.05
CA ARG A 167 5.78 -3.28 14.75
C ARG A 167 5.23 -3.71 13.39
N HIS A 168 6.09 -3.80 12.38
CA HIS A 168 5.72 -4.12 10.99
C HIS A 168 5.98 -5.58 10.61
N GLU A 169 6.29 -6.43 11.58
CA GLU A 169 6.53 -7.87 11.42
C GLU A 169 7.53 -8.19 10.27
N ILE A 170 8.65 -7.45 10.22
CA ILE A 170 9.64 -7.62 9.17
C ILE A 170 10.57 -8.78 9.51
N ASP A 171 10.60 -9.79 8.63
CA ASP A 171 11.50 -10.94 8.80
C ASP A 171 12.93 -10.56 8.43
N ILE A 172 13.78 -10.41 9.41
CA ILE A 172 15.21 -10.14 9.22
C ILE A 172 15.93 -11.39 8.72
N ILE A 173 16.77 -11.20 7.71
CA ILE A 173 17.58 -12.26 7.08
C ILE A 173 19.03 -12.19 7.56
N GLY A 174 19.52 -10.98 7.86
CA GLY A 174 20.91 -10.74 8.22
C GLY A 174 21.16 -9.42 8.92
N ASP A 175 22.00 -8.60 8.32
CA ASP A 175 22.48 -7.34 8.90
C ASP A 175 21.73 -6.10 8.34
N GLU A 176 20.42 -6.24 8.05
CA GLU A 176 19.58 -5.17 7.51
C GLU A 176 19.67 -3.89 8.34
N ILE A 177 19.75 -4.00 9.68
CA ILE A 177 19.82 -2.82 10.56
C ILE A 177 21.07 -1.98 10.27
N ASP A 178 22.23 -2.62 10.16
CA ASP A 178 23.49 -1.92 9.88
C ASP A 178 23.45 -1.27 8.48
N VAL A 179 22.91 -1.99 7.49
CA VAL A 179 22.76 -1.49 6.11
C VAL A 179 21.78 -0.33 6.04
N VAL A 180 20.68 -0.36 6.80
CA VAL A 180 19.72 0.76 6.89
C VAL A 180 20.40 2.01 7.43
N ILE A 181 21.15 1.90 8.53
CA ILE A 181 21.85 3.05 9.13
C ILE A 181 22.84 3.67 8.13
N GLN A 182 23.65 2.83 7.46
CA GLN A 182 24.59 3.29 6.44
C GLN A 182 23.86 3.96 5.27
N SER A 183 22.71 3.40 4.84
CA SER A 183 21.91 3.95 3.74
C SER A 183 21.28 5.29 4.09
N LEU A 184 20.81 5.47 5.34
CA LEU A 184 20.30 6.76 5.83
C LEU A 184 21.41 7.83 5.87
N GLN A 185 22.61 7.46 6.31
CA GLN A 185 23.75 8.37 6.31
C GLN A 185 24.14 8.75 4.88
N TRP A 186 24.25 7.78 3.98
CA TRP A 186 24.48 8.04 2.56
C TRP A 186 23.43 8.97 1.96
N GLY A 187 22.15 8.78 2.31
CA GLY A 187 21.05 9.63 1.83
C GLY A 187 21.17 11.09 2.25
N LYS A 188 21.71 11.37 3.46
CA LYS A 188 22.00 12.73 3.97
C LYS A 188 23.14 13.41 3.19
N GLU A 189 24.09 12.64 2.68
CA GLU A 189 25.27 13.13 1.95
C GLU A 189 25.01 13.28 0.45
N ASN A 190 24.12 12.47 -0.13
CA ASN A 190 23.84 12.43 -1.58
C ASN A 190 22.51 13.10 -1.91
N ILE A 191 22.51 14.43 -1.91
CA ILE A 191 21.35 15.29 -2.12
C ILE A 191 21.05 15.62 -3.59
N GLU A 192 21.96 15.35 -4.52
CA GLU A 192 21.75 15.60 -5.96
C GLU A 192 20.59 14.79 -6.52
N THR A 193 20.39 13.60 -5.98
CA THR A 193 19.27 12.73 -6.31
C THR A 193 18.41 12.52 -5.07
N ILE A 194 17.09 12.74 -5.18
CA ILE A 194 16.16 12.57 -4.07
C ILE A 194 14.97 11.71 -4.49
N ASP A 195 14.45 10.94 -3.55
CA ASP A 195 13.16 10.27 -3.71
C ASP A 195 12.03 11.06 -3.02
N TYR A 196 10.83 10.46 -3.02
CA TYR A 196 9.66 11.11 -2.45
C TYR A 196 9.76 11.29 -0.92
N GLY A 197 10.33 10.31 -0.21
CA GLY A 197 10.57 10.38 1.24
C GLY A 197 11.59 11.45 1.62
N ASP A 198 12.64 11.61 0.81
CA ASP A 198 13.67 12.63 1.02
C ASP A 198 13.12 14.06 1.00
N MET A 199 12.05 14.31 0.22
CA MET A 199 11.44 15.64 0.14
C MET A 199 10.99 16.18 1.49
N VAL A 200 10.54 15.31 2.40
CA VAL A 200 10.09 15.69 3.75
C VAL A 200 11.13 15.38 4.82
N TRP A 201 12.01 14.42 4.59
CA TRP A 201 13.00 13.96 5.55
C TRP A 201 14.25 14.83 5.59
N LEU A 202 14.87 15.10 4.44
CA LEU A 202 16.11 15.87 4.36
C LEU A 202 16.00 17.29 4.96
N PRO A 203 14.91 18.07 4.76
CA PRO A 203 14.76 19.36 5.42
C PRO A 203 14.82 19.27 6.94
N ASN A 204 14.38 18.16 7.52
CA ASN A 204 14.41 17.93 8.96
C ASN A 204 15.81 17.54 9.45
N VAL A 205 16.40 16.50 8.87
CA VAL A 205 17.66 15.91 9.37
C VAL A 205 18.89 16.71 9.00
N LEU A 206 18.83 17.55 7.96
CA LEU A 206 19.88 18.49 7.60
C LEU A 206 19.69 19.88 8.24
N TYR A 207 18.65 20.04 9.08
CA TYR A 207 18.34 21.31 9.74
C TYR A 207 18.28 22.50 8.78
N LEU A 208 17.67 22.30 7.61
CA LEU A 208 17.64 23.31 6.56
C LEU A 208 16.87 24.56 6.98
N LYS A 209 17.32 25.69 6.49
CA LYS A 209 16.68 26.98 6.74
C LYS A 209 15.39 27.10 5.94
N THR A 210 14.36 27.65 6.58
CA THR A 210 13.03 27.86 5.99
C THR A 210 12.79 29.31 5.59
N TYR A 211 13.83 30.06 5.28
CA TYR A 211 13.70 31.43 4.83
C TYR A 211 12.77 31.53 3.59
N GLY A 212 11.80 32.43 3.66
CA GLY A 212 10.77 32.59 2.64
C GLY A 212 9.58 31.64 2.78
N PHE A 213 9.65 30.68 3.73
CA PHE A 213 8.55 29.77 4.08
C PHE A 213 7.98 30.06 5.47
N ASP A 214 8.08 31.30 5.92
CA ASP A 214 7.55 31.82 7.18
C ASP A 214 6.13 32.35 6.96
N TYR A 215 5.16 31.70 7.59
CA TYR A 215 3.74 31.99 7.44
C TYR A 215 3.14 32.54 8.74
N ASP A 216 2.11 33.40 8.62
CA ASP A 216 1.31 33.84 9.76
C ASP A 216 0.33 32.76 10.22
N TYR A 217 -0.20 32.00 9.24
CA TYR A 217 -1.12 30.89 9.49
C TYR A 217 -0.71 29.67 8.68
N ILE A 218 -0.79 28.50 9.30
CA ILE A 218 -0.59 27.20 8.64
C ILE A 218 -1.83 26.36 8.90
N PHE A 219 -2.58 26.09 7.83
CA PHE A 219 -3.75 25.22 7.81
C PHE A 219 -3.37 23.85 7.31
N VAL A 220 -3.85 22.81 7.97
CA VAL A 220 -3.58 21.42 7.60
C VAL A 220 -4.90 20.66 7.59
N ASP A 221 -5.27 20.10 6.43
CA ASP A 221 -6.39 19.18 6.29
C ASP A 221 -5.92 17.73 6.47
N GLU A 222 -6.81 16.85 6.93
CA GLU A 222 -6.54 15.43 7.23
C GLU A 222 -5.33 15.24 8.17
N ALA A 223 -5.24 16.07 9.21
CA ALA A 223 -4.09 16.12 10.10
C ALA A 223 -3.84 14.82 10.89
N GLN A 224 -4.84 13.93 11.01
CA GLN A 224 -4.70 12.61 11.62
C GLN A 224 -3.79 11.67 10.80
N ASP A 225 -3.58 11.93 9.52
CA ASP A 225 -2.74 11.10 8.64
C ASP A 225 -1.28 11.58 8.56
N LEU A 226 -0.89 12.60 9.32
CA LEU A 226 0.48 13.11 9.34
C LEU A 226 1.45 12.09 9.92
N SER A 227 2.56 11.85 9.22
CA SER A 227 3.73 11.19 9.80
C SER A 227 4.52 12.14 10.72
N ALA A 228 5.38 11.59 11.58
CA ALA A 228 6.21 12.41 12.47
C ALA A 228 7.08 13.42 11.67
N VAL A 229 7.69 12.96 10.58
CA VAL A 229 8.54 13.82 9.73
C VAL A 229 7.76 14.97 9.07
N GLN A 230 6.51 14.73 8.69
CA GLN A 230 5.65 15.76 8.10
C GLN A 230 5.23 16.81 9.14
N ARG A 231 4.87 16.36 10.35
CA ARG A 231 4.55 17.25 11.47
C ARG A 231 5.74 18.16 11.80
N GLU A 232 6.94 17.58 11.97
CA GLU A 232 8.15 18.35 12.27
C GLU A 232 8.50 19.34 11.16
N LEU A 233 8.31 18.98 9.89
CA LEU A 233 8.54 19.88 8.77
C LEU A 233 7.61 21.09 8.80
N LEU A 234 6.32 20.88 9.11
CA LEU A 234 5.35 21.98 9.26
C LEU A 234 5.71 22.91 10.40
N LEU A 235 6.13 22.36 11.55
CA LEU A 235 6.53 23.14 12.71
C LEU A 235 7.80 23.97 12.46
N LYS A 236 8.66 23.56 11.52
CA LYS A 236 9.82 24.37 11.09
C LYS A 236 9.46 25.60 10.25
N CYS A 237 8.31 25.59 9.58
CA CYS A 237 7.86 26.69 8.71
C CYS A 237 7.18 27.82 9.50
N GLN A 238 7.58 28.02 10.75
CA GLN A 238 7.03 29.04 11.63
C GLN A 238 7.92 30.28 11.73
N LYS A 239 7.28 31.41 11.98
CA LYS A 239 7.90 32.64 12.53
C LYS A 239 7.30 32.92 13.91
N MET A 240 7.81 33.90 14.61
CA MET A 240 7.22 34.31 15.88
C MET A 240 5.77 34.76 15.67
N GLY A 241 4.83 34.10 16.37
CA GLY A 241 3.40 34.38 16.27
C GLY A 241 2.67 33.61 15.18
N THR A 242 3.30 32.63 14.51
CA THR A 242 2.60 31.69 13.60
C THR A 242 1.49 30.95 14.35
N ARG A 243 0.32 30.87 13.75
CA ARG A 243 -0.82 30.13 14.27
C ARG A 243 -1.11 28.92 13.39
N TYR A 244 -1.26 27.75 14.02
CA TYR A 244 -1.63 26.51 13.36
C TYR A 244 -3.11 26.23 13.50
N ALA A 245 -3.71 25.73 12.42
CA ALA A 245 -5.08 25.24 12.41
C ALA A 245 -5.08 23.82 11.77
N PHE A 246 -5.14 22.81 12.61
CA PHE A 246 -5.15 21.41 12.22
C PHE A 246 -6.59 20.91 12.19
N PHE A 247 -7.03 20.41 11.04
CA PHE A 247 -8.36 19.81 10.87
C PHE A 247 -8.19 18.32 10.62
N GLY A 248 -8.90 17.50 11.37
CA GLY A 248 -8.79 16.05 11.22
C GLY A 248 -9.90 15.30 11.95
N ASP A 249 -9.99 14.02 11.65
CA ASP A 249 -10.86 13.05 12.31
C ASP A 249 -9.99 11.88 12.80
N GLU A 250 -9.72 11.85 14.11
CA GLU A 250 -8.89 10.79 14.72
C GLU A 250 -9.45 9.40 14.39
N ASN A 251 -10.79 9.29 14.33
CA ASN A 251 -11.49 8.05 14.04
C ASN A 251 -11.51 7.68 12.53
N GLN A 252 -10.93 8.50 11.66
CA GLN A 252 -10.65 8.17 10.27
C GLN A 252 -9.16 7.94 9.99
N SER A 253 -8.33 7.77 11.01
CA SER A 253 -6.92 7.39 10.87
C SER A 253 -6.83 5.89 10.55
N ILE A 254 -6.60 5.57 9.27
CA ILE A 254 -6.56 4.19 8.74
C ILE A 254 -5.29 3.89 7.93
N TYR A 255 -4.28 4.77 7.94
CA TYR A 255 -3.03 4.62 7.18
C TYR A 255 -1.80 4.43 8.07
N ASN A 256 -1.98 3.97 9.31
CA ASN A 256 -0.89 3.75 10.25
C ASN A 256 0.11 2.70 9.75
N PHE A 257 -0.35 1.72 8.99
CA PHE A 257 0.48 0.73 8.31
C PHE A 257 1.40 1.35 7.23
N ALA A 258 1.04 2.51 6.68
CA ALA A 258 1.80 3.22 5.66
C ALA A 258 2.73 4.31 6.24
N GLY A 259 2.93 4.32 7.57
CA GLY A 259 3.86 5.24 8.25
C GLY A 259 3.21 6.47 8.86
N ALA A 260 1.87 6.59 8.89
CA ALA A 260 1.21 7.61 9.71
C ALA A 260 1.52 7.35 11.19
N ASP A 261 1.75 8.42 11.95
CA ASP A 261 1.98 8.34 13.39
C ASP A 261 0.61 8.24 14.11
N ILE A 262 0.32 7.10 14.72
CA ILE A 262 -0.93 6.84 15.46
C ILE A 262 -1.23 7.96 16.45
N GLU A 263 -0.20 8.47 17.09
CA GLU A 263 -0.31 9.53 18.08
C GLU A 263 -0.23 10.93 17.46
N SER A 264 -0.14 11.04 16.14
CA SER A 264 0.09 12.33 15.49
C SER A 264 -0.96 13.35 15.92
N PHE A 265 -2.23 12.99 15.87
CA PHE A 265 -3.32 13.89 16.20
C PHE A 265 -3.31 14.29 17.69
N ARG A 266 -3.02 13.34 18.60
CA ARG A 266 -2.84 13.62 20.04
C ARG A 266 -1.64 14.53 20.29
N LYS A 267 -0.53 14.34 19.57
CA LYS A 267 0.66 15.21 19.67
C LYS A 267 0.39 16.63 19.21
N LEU A 268 -0.49 16.83 18.21
CA LEU A 268 -0.91 18.16 17.78
C LEU A 268 -1.70 18.89 18.86
N LYS A 269 -2.57 18.21 19.59
CA LYS A 269 -3.31 18.77 20.73
C LYS A 269 -2.39 19.22 21.86
N ASN A 270 -1.22 18.59 22.01
CA ASN A 270 -0.24 18.89 23.05
C ASN A 270 0.76 20.01 22.66
N ILE A 271 0.67 20.59 21.47
CA ILE A 271 1.47 21.77 21.11
C ILE A 271 1.08 22.93 22.04
N PRO A 272 2.05 23.67 22.60
CA PRO A 272 1.77 24.79 23.51
C PRO A 272 0.76 25.78 22.91
N ASN A 273 -0.15 26.30 23.74
CA ASN A 273 -1.19 27.24 23.36
C ASN A 273 -2.15 26.71 22.28
N THR A 274 -2.44 25.42 22.31
CA THR A 274 -3.41 24.77 21.39
C THR A 274 -4.72 24.50 22.14
N ILE A 275 -5.83 24.87 21.51
CA ILE A 275 -7.17 24.48 21.95
C ILE A 275 -7.76 23.45 21.00
N SER A 276 -8.66 22.61 21.51
CA SER A 276 -9.47 21.69 20.70
C SER A 276 -10.90 22.19 20.59
N LEU A 277 -11.43 22.26 19.37
CA LEU A 277 -12.83 22.56 19.12
C LEU A 277 -13.46 21.43 18.29
N PRO A 278 -14.69 20.98 18.66
CA PRO A 278 -15.38 19.92 17.92
C PRO A 278 -15.99 20.46 16.63
N LEU A 279 -16.17 19.55 15.66
CA LEU A 279 -16.97 19.76 14.45
C LEU A 279 -17.78 18.49 14.20
N SER A 280 -18.87 18.31 14.95
CA SER A 280 -19.55 17.02 15.15
C SER A 280 -20.69 16.76 14.17
N ILE A 281 -21.35 17.81 13.61
CA ILE A 281 -22.55 17.64 12.78
C ILE A 281 -22.19 17.10 11.40
N SER A 282 -22.69 15.91 11.08
CA SER A 282 -22.56 15.30 9.75
C SER A 282 -23.63 15.83 8.80
N TYR A 283 -23.20 16.52 7.74
CA TYR A 283 -24.05 16.96 6.64
C TYR A 283 -24.15 15.91 5.53
N ARG A 284 -23.34 14.85 5.62
CA ARG A 284 -23.32 13.77 4.65
C ARG A 284 -24.37 12.72 4.95
N CYS A 285 -24.33 12.14 6.14
CA CYS A 285 -25.10 10.97 6.50
C CYS A 285 -26.49 11.35 7.02
N ALA A 286 -27.51 10.61 6.61
CA ALA A 286 -28.84 10.71 7.15
C ALA A 286 -28.92 10.22 8.61
N GLU A 287 -29.96 10.60 9.36
CA GLU A 287 -30.11 10.43 10.82
C GLU A 287 -29.85 8.99 11.28
N ASN A 288 -30.47 7.98 10.65
CA ASN A 288 -30.32 6.59 11.07
C ASN A 288 -28.91 6.05 10.85
N ILE A 289 -28.20 6.53 9.80
CA ILE A 289 -26.81 6.17 9.55
C ILE A 289 -25.91 6.79 10.62
N VAL A 290 -26.18 8.05 11.01
CA VAL A 290 -25.45 8.70 12.11
C VAL A 290 -25.67 7.96 13.42
N LYS A 291 -26.92 7.59 13.76
CA LYS A 291 -27.22 6.78 14.95
C LYS A 291 -26.47 5.44 14.95
N PHE A 292 -26.35 4.80 13.80
CA PHE A 292 -25.56 3.58 13.67
C PHE A 292 -24.07 3.86 13.89
N ALA A 293 -23.55 4.93 13.28
CA ALA A 293 -22.14 5.32 13.41
C ALA A 293 -21.76 5.72 14.84
N GLN A 294 -22.73 6.17 15.67
CA GLN A 294 -22.53 6.49 17.10
C GLN A 294 -22.10 5.27 17.94
N ASN A 295 -22.35 4.04 17.48
CA ASN A 295 -21.80 2.84 18.12
C ASN A 295 -20.26 2.76 18.01
N TYR A 296 -19.67 3.52 17.09
CA TYR A 296 -18.24 3.58 16.83
C TYR A 296 -17.64 4.90 17.30
N VAL A 297 -18.33 6.00 17.06
CA VAL A 297 -17.88 7.37 17.37
C VAL A 297 -19.03 8.13 17.98
N SER A 298 -19.07 8.19 19.31
CA SER A 298 -20.23 8.69 20.09
C SER A 298 -20.55 10.17 19.88
N ASN A 299 -19.58 10.99 19.48
CA ASN A 299 -19.71 12.44 19.33
C ASN A 299 -20.13 12.91 17.92
N ILE A 300 -20.41 11.99 16.99
CA ILE A 300 -21.00 12.37 15.70
C ILE A 300 -22.48 12.72 15.87
N GLU A 301 -22.92 13.81 15.26
CA GLU A 301 -24.28 14.33 15.35
C GLU A 301 -24.94 14.36 13.97
N ALA A 302 -26.24 14.08 13.91
CA ALA A 302 -26.99 14.21 12.67
C ALA A 302 -27.35 15.68 12.38
N ASN A 303 -27.30 16.08 11.12
CA ASN A 303 -27.88 17.33 10.69
C ASN A 303 -29.41 17.26 10.71
N ASN A 304 -30.08 18.32 11.20
CA ASN A 304 -31.55 18.41 11.28
C ASN A 304 -32.19 18.79 9.92
N ASP A 305 -31.77 18.12 8.83
CA ASP A 305 -32.31 18.37 7.48
C ASP A 305 -33.49 17.48 7.10
N GLY A 306 -33.97 16.65 8.05
CA GLY A 306 -35.12 15.75 7.90
C GLY A 306 -34.83 14.45 7.14
N ARG A 307 -33.59 14.19 6.69
CA ARG A 307 -33.23 12.93 6.02
C ARG A 307 -33.13 11.80 7.05
N LYS A 308 -34.07 10.85 7.02
CA LYS A 308 -34.08 9.69 7.94
C LYS A 308 -33.01 8.66 7.57
N GLY A 309 -32.89 8.32 6.30
CA GLY A 309 -32.04 7.25 5.80
C GLY A 309 -32.50 5.85 6.22
N GLU A 310 -31.85 4.84 5.66
CA GLU A 310 -32.21 3.43 5.89
C GLU A 310 -30.97 2.58 6.16
N ILE A 311 -31.11 1.58 7.05
CA ILE A 311 -30.13 0.52 7.24
C ILE A 311 -30.82 -0.79 6.89
N ILE A 312 -30.27 -1.51 5.92
CA ILE A 312 -30.87 -2.72 5.38
C ILE A 312 -29.89 -3.88 5.62
N TYR A 313 -30.38 -4.94 6.24
CA TYR A 313 -29.65 -6.20 6.39
C TYR A 313 -30.15 -7.20 5.37
N HIS A 314 -29.28 -8.15 4.97
CA HIS A 314 -29.56 -9.16 3.95
C HIS A 314 -29.95 -8.59 2.57
N GLY A 315 -29.28 -7.48 2.17
CA GLY A 315 -29.43 -6.93 0.83
C GLY A 315 -28.97 -7.91 -0.23
N LYS A 316 -29.58 -7.83 -1.41
CA LYS A 316 -29.29 -8.73 -2.54
C LYS A 316 -28.36 -8.05 -3.56
N ILE A 317 -27.56 -8.83 -4.26
CA ILE A 317 -26.66 -8.32 -5.31
C ILE A 317 -27.46 -7.72 -6.48
N GLU A 318 -28.65 -8.25 -6.76
CA GLU A 318 -29.54 -7.77 -7.82
C GLU A 318 -30.06 -6.35 -7.56
N ASP A 319 -30.17 -5.93 -6.30
CA ASP A 319 -30.71 -4.62 -5.88
C ASP A 319 -29.66 -3.48 -5.99
N ILE A 320 -28.40 -3.80 -6.27
CA ILE A 320 -27.34 -2.81 -6.44
C ILE A 320 -27.58 -2.04 -7.75
N LEU A 321 -27.57 -0.73 -7.74
CA LEU A 321 -27.86 0.13 -8.90
C LEU A 321 -26.60 0.84 -9.41
N ASP A 322 -26.68 1.35 -10.64
CA ASP A 322 -25.63 2.22 -11.18
C ASP A 322 -25.49 3.49 -10.35
N GLY A 323 -24.26 3.84 -9.99
CA GLY A 323 -23.96 4.95 -9.09
C GLY A 323 -23.81 4.54 -7.62
N ASP A 324 -24.24 3.33 -7.25
CA ASP A 324 -24.00 2.77 -5.93
C ASP A 324 -22.53 2.43 -5.73
N MET A 325 -22.14 2.33 -4.46
CA MET A 325 -20.81 1.91 -4.04
C MET A 325 -20.88 0.62 -3.26
N VAL A 326 -20.04 -0.36 -3.61
CA VAL A 326 -19.86 -1.58 -2.84
C VAL A 326 -18.51 -1.55 -2.16
N LEU A 327 -18.50 -1.74 -0.85
CA LEU A 327 -17.31 -1.76 -0.01
C LEU A 327 -17.07 -3.16 0.56
N CYS A 328 -15.81 -3.56 0.58
CA CYS A 328 -15.39 -4.78 1.25
C CYS A 328 -14.03 -4.55 1.95
N ARG A 329 -13.78 -5.31 3.01
CA ARG A 329 -12.46 -5.30 3.67
C ARG A 329 -11.37 -5.87 2.77
N ASN A 330 -11.68 -6.91 2.00
CA ASN A 330 -10.78 -7.68 1.15
C ASN A 330 -11.10 -7.48 -0.34
N ASN A 331 -10.14 -7.86 -1.20
CA ASN A 331 -10.28 -7.69 -2.66
C ASN A 331 -11.06 -8.84 -3.31
N ALA A 332 -10.87 -10.08 -2.86
CA ALA A 332 -11.45 -11.25 -3.52
C ALA A 332 -12.99 -11.18 -3.69
N PRO A 333 -13.79 -10.75 -2.68
CA PRO A 333 -15.23 -10.57 -2.86
C PRO A 333 -15.60 -9.50 -3.89
N LEU A 334 -14.83 -8.41 -3.99
CA LEU A 334 -15.05 -7.36 -4.98
C LEU A 334 -14.82 -7.85 -6.41
N ILE A 335 -13.81 -8.71 -6.60
CA ILE A 335 -13.53 -9.31 -7.91
C ILE A 335 -14.64 -10.28 -8.32
N LYS A 336 -15.18 -11.05 -7.35
CA LYS A 336 -16.35 -11.91 -7.62
C LYS A 336 -17.52 -11.08 -8.13
N LEU A 337 -17.88 -10.02 -7.43
CA LEU A 337 -18.95 -9.11 -7.84
C LEU A 337 -18.67 -8.49 -9.22
N TYR A 338 -17.43 -8.09 -9.47
CA TYR A 338 -17.04 -7.60 -10.79
C TYR A 338 -17.33 -8.63 -11.89
N ASN A 339 -16.91 -9.89 -11.71
CA ASN A 339 -17.15 -10.94 -12.67
C ASN A 339 -18.66 -11.21 -12.86
N ASP A 340 -19.44 -11.20 -11.78
CA ASP A 340 -20.88 -11.43 -11.82
C ASP A 340 -21.60 -10.28 -12.56
N PHE A 341 -21.25 -9.02 -12.29
CA PHE A 341 -21.79 -7.87 -13.03
C PHE A 341 -21.43 -7.89 -14.51
N MET A 342 -20.19 -8.28 -14.85
CA MET A 342 -19.77 -8.41 -16.24
C MET A 342 -20.54 -9.51 -16.97
N LYS A 343 -20.83 -10.65 -16.32
CA LYS A 343 -21.69 -11.73 -16.89
C LYS A 343 -23.13 -11.24 -17.15
N LEU A 344 -23.62 -10.34 -16.31
CA LEU A 344 -24.95 -9.72 -16.44
C LEU A 344 -24.96 -8.50 -17.38
N GLY A 345 -23.84 -8.18 -18.03
CA GLY A 345 -23.71 -7.00 -18.90
C GLY A 345 -23.79 -5.65 -18.19
N ARG A 346 -23.62 -5.62 -16.86
CA ARG A 346 -23.71 -4.41 -16.04
C ARG A 346 -22.36 -3.69 -15.99
N LYS A 347 -22.38 -2.37 -16.02
CA LYS A 347 -21.19 -1.55 -15.90
C LYS A 347 -20.72 -1.50 -14.44
N CYS A 348 -19.46 -1.83 -14.21
CA CYS A 348 -18.81 -1.68 -12.92
C CYS A 348 -17.30 -1.44 -13.07
N TYR A 349 -16.66 -0.96 -12.04
CA TYR A 349 -15.20 -0.77 -12.01
C TYR A 349 -14.66 -0.94 -10.61
N ILE A 350 -13.38 -1.37 -10.51
CA ILE A 350 -12.69 -1.54 -9.22
C ILE A 350 -11.70 -0.39 -9.04
N ARG A 351 -11.75 0.25 -7.87
CA ARG A 351 -10.79 1.28 -7.47
C ARG A 351 -9.55 0.65 -6.87
N GLY A 352 -8.36 1.19 -7.23
CA GLY A 352 -7.09 0.76 -6.69
C GLY A 352 -6.12 0.28 -7.78
N LYS A 353 -5.65 1.19 -8.62
CA LYS A 353 -4.63 0.90 -9.64
C LYS A 353 -3.37 0.26 -9.04
N ASP A 354 -2.95 0.70 -7.85
CA ASP A 354 -1.83 0.15 -7.10
C ASP A 354 -2.07 -1.31 -6.66
N ILE A 355 -3.31 -1.70 -6.34
CA ILE A 355 -3.67 -3.10 -6.05
C ILE A 355 -3.40 -3.95 -7.29
N GLY A 356 -3.88 -3.51 -8.45
CA GLY A 356 -3.60 -4.19 -9.72
C GLY A 356 -2.12 -4.35 -10.01
N LEU A 357 -1.33 -3.29 -9.80
CA LEU A 357 0.13 -3.32 -9.97
C LEU A 357 0.81 -4.33 -9.03
N ASN A 358 0.38 -4.41 -7.78
CA ASN A 358 0.91 -5.38 -6.81
C ASN A 358 0.60 -6.82 -7.21
N LEU A 359 -0.63 -7.10 -7.68
CA LEU A 359 -1.01 -8.41 -8.20
C LEU A 359 -0.14 -8.82 -9.41
N ILE A 360 0.11 -7.89 -10.33
CA ILE A 360 0.97 -8.10 -11.50
C ILE A 360 2.42 -8.36 -11.07
N GLN A 361 2.93 -7.64 -10.07
CA GLN A 361 4.27 -7.88 -9.55
C GLN A 361 4.41 -9.32 -9.01
N VAL A 362 3.43 -9.81 -8.24
CA VAL A 362 3.43 -11.18 -7.75
C VAL A 362 3.46 -12.17 -8.90
N LEU A 363 2.62 -12.00 -9.91
CA LEU A 363 2.62 -12.88 -11.10
C LEU A 363 3.96 -12.85 -11.84
N LYS A 364 4.62 -11.70 -11.95
CA LYS A 364 5.93 -11.55 -12.62
C LYS A 364 7.05 -12.30 -11.89
N THR A 365 6.95 -12.56 -10.60
CA THR A 365 7.97 -13.30 -9.84
C THR A 365 7.95 -14.81 -10.10
N ILE A 366 6.93 -15.31 -10.80
CA ILE A 366 6.73 -16.74 -11.07
C ILE A 366 7.05 -17.01 -12.55
N ASP A 367 7.90 -18.00 -12.81
CA ASP A 367 8.38 -18.31 -14.15
C ASP A 367 7.34 -19.08 -15.01
N GLU A 368 6.37 -19.74 -14.38
CA GLU A 368 5.31 -20.48 -15.08
C GLU A 368 4.46 -19.56 -15.98
N LYS A 369 4.16 -20.05 -17.19
CA LYS A 369 3.33 -19.34 -18.17
C LYS A 369 1.86 -19.70 -18.04
N GLU A 370 1.57 -20.93 -17.63
CA GLU A 370 0.21 -21.44 -17.46
C GLU A 370 -0.32 -21.20 -16.05
N LEU A 371 -1.59 -20.86 -15.93
CA LEU A 371 -2.22 -20.60 -14.64
C LEU A 371 -2.46 -21.89 -13.83
N ASN A 372 -2.93 -22.94 -14.49
CA ASN A 372 -3.33 -24.21 -13.86
C ASN A 372 -4.12 -23.99 -12.56
N VAL A 373 -5.37 -23.57 -12.70
CA VAL A 373 -6.29 -23.33 -11.58
C VAL A 373 -6.60 -24.65 -10.85
N ASP A 374 -6.53 -25.78 -11.54
CA ASP A 374 -6.56 -27.10 -10.93
C ASP A 374 -5.29 -27.33 -10.11
N LEU A 375 -5.43 -27.31 -8.78
CA LEU A 375 -4.34 -27.48 -7.83
C LEU A 375 -3.62 -28.84 -7.92
N MET A 376 -4.21 -29.82 -8.62
CA MET A 376 -3.58 -31.11 -8.92
C MET A 376 -2.54 -31.01 -10.02
N LYS A 377 -2.49 -29.91 -10.78
CA LYS A 377 -1.53 -29.66 -11.84
C LYS A 377 -0.52 -28.57 -11.42
N LYS A 378 0.72 -28.76 -11.80
CA LYS A 378 1.77 -27.76 -11.56
C LYS A 378 1.47 -26.49 -12.33
N GLY A 379 1.56 -25.31 -11.69
CA GLY A 379 1.31 -24.02 -12.31
C GLY A 379 1.45 -22.86 -11.33
N VAL A 380 1.06 -21.67 -11.78
CA VAL A 380 1.19 -20.41 -11.00
C VAL A 380 0.52 -20.52 -9.63
N PHE A 381 -0.70 -21.05 -9.56
CA PHE A 381 -1.43 -21.16 -8.29
C PHE A 381 -0.81 -22.18 -7.34
N SER A 382 -0.34 -23.33 -7.85
CA SER A 382 0.39 -24.29 -7.03
C SER A 382 1.63 -23.65 -6.39
N GLN A 383 2.38 -22.84 -7.13
CA GLN A 383 3.55 -22.14 -6.61
C GLN A 383 3.18 -21.05 -5.59
N LEU A 384 2.06 -20.34 -5.81
CA LEU A 384 1.59 -19.32 -4.86
C LEU A 384 1.19 -19.94 -3.52
N TYR A 385 0.42 -21.03 -3.54
CA TYR A 385 0.04 -21.76 -2.32
C TYR A 385 1.25 -22.40 -1.63
N GLN A 386 2.15 -23.01 -2.38
CA GLN A 386 3.40 -23.54 -1.81
C GLN A 386 4.18 -22.45 -1.06
N ASN A 387 4.35 -21.29 -1.68
CA ASN A 387 5.02 -20.16 -1.03
C ASN A 387 4.27 -19.66 0.23
N LEU A 388 2.93 -19.74 0.24
CA LEU A 388 2.11 -19.40 1.41
C LEU A 388 2.38 -20.39 2.56
N PHE A 389 2.30 -21.69 2.29
CA PHE A 389 2.51 -22.73 3.30
C PHE A 389 3.94 -22.78 3.82
N GLU A 390 4.94 -22.61 2.96
CA GLU A 390 6.33 -22.47 3.40
C GLU A 390 6.50 -21.28 4.35
N THR A 391 5.86 -20.14 4.05
CA THR A 391 5.91 -18.95 4.92
C THR A 391 5.19 -19.24 6.25
N ARG A 392 4.00 -19.84 6.22
CA ARG A 392 3.26 -20.25 7.43
C ARG A 392 4.11 -21.14 8.33
N ASN A 393 4.73 -22.19 7.78
CA ASN A 393 5.54 -23.12 8.55
C ASN A 393 6.77 -22.44 9.17
N GLN A 394 7.40 -21.51 8.45
CA GLN A 394 8.50 -20.72 9.00
C GLN A 394 8.03 -19.82 10.15
N GLU A 395 6.89 -19.14 10.01
CA GLU A 395 6.34 -18.30 11.07
C GLU A 395 5.96 -19.10 12.31
N MET A 396 5.35 -20.29 12.16
CA MET A 396 5.06 -21.17 13.28
C MET A 396 6.32 -21.56 14.07
N ILE A 397 7.41 -21.86 13.36
CA ILE A 397 8.70 -22.19 14.00
C ILE A 397 9.30 -20.98 14.73
N ILE A 398 9.24 -19.79 14.11
CA ILE A 398 9.85 -18.57 14.65
C ILE A 398 9.05 -18.03 15.85
N SER A 399 7.72 -17.99 15.72
CA SER A 399 6.83 -17.38 16.71
C SER A 399 6.42 -18.34 17.83
N GLY A 400 6.45 -19.66 17.57
CA GLY A 400 5.90 -20.68 18.47
C GLY A 400 4.37 -20.68 18.57
N LEU A 401 3.68 -19.92 17.70
CA LEU A 401 2.23 -19.83 17.65
C LEU A 401 1.63 -21.02 16.87
N ASP A 402 0.35 -21.30 17.13
CA ASP A 402 -0.40 -22.32 16.40
C ASP A 402 -0.74 -21.87 14.95
N GLU A 403 -1.20 -22.81 14.13
CA GLU A 403 -1.50 -22.59 12.71
C GLU A 403 -2.56 -21.52 12.51
N GLU A 404 -3.61 -21.47 13.34
CA GLU A 404 -4.71 -20.52 13.21
C GLU A 404 -4.23 -19.10 13.49
N SER A 405 -3.49 -18.91 14.56
CA SER A 405 -2.90 -17.62 14.95
C SER A 405 -1.96 -17.09 13.87
N VAL A 406 -1.10 -17.96 13.32
CA VAL A 406 -0.15 -17.60 12.26
C VAL A 406 -0.88 -17.26 10.95
N MET A 407 -1.89 -18.02 10.56
CA MET A 407 -2.70 -17.75 9.35
C MET A 407 -3.52 -16.48 9.47
N ASN A 408 -3.92 -16.09 10.68
CA ASN A 408 -4.61 -14.84 10.95
C ASN A 408 -3.65 -13.63 11.04
N SER A 409 -2.32 -13.82 10.95
CA SER A 409 -1.39 -12.68 10.88
C SER A 409 -1.66 -11.81 9.65
N SER A 410 -1.45 -10.50 9.76
CA SER A 410 -1.64 -9.53 8.67
C SER A 410 -0.92 -9.95 7.39
N LYS A 411 0.29 -10.50 7.54
CA LYS A 411 1.14 -10.96 6.43
C LYS A 411 0.53 -12.13 5.65
N LEU A 412 0.06 -13.16 6.34
CA LEU A 412 -0.48 -14.37 5.69
C LEU A 412 -1.92 -14.17 5.22
N SER A 413 -2.73 -13.46 6.00
CA SER A 413 -4.09 -13.09 5.63
C SER A 413 -4.13 -12.25 4.34
N ASN A 414 -3.27 -11.22 4.22
CA ASN A 414 -3.16 -10.42 3.01
C ASN A 414 -2.66 -11.24 1.82
N ARG A 415 -1.72 -12.16 2.04
CA ARG A 415 -1.20 -13.04 0.98
C ARG A 415 -2.27 -14.02 0.49
N LEU A 416 -3.08 -14.55 1.39
CA LEU A 416 -4.21 -15.43 1.03
C LEU A 416 -5.29 -14.67 0.25
N ASP A 417 -5.66 -13.45 0.67
CA ASP A 417 -6.60 -12.60 -0.10
C ASP A 417 -6.08 -12.33 -1.51
N MET A 418 -4.78 -12.07 -1.65
CA MET A 418 -4.14 -11.86 -2.96
C MET A 418 -4.23 -13.10 -3.85
N ILE A 419 -3.95 -14.30 -3.33
CA ILE A 419 -4.06 -15.55 -4.09
C ILE A 419 -5.51 -15.75 -4.52
N ARG A 420 -6.48 -15.63 -3.62
CA ARG A 420 -7.91 -15.75 -3.92
C ARG A 420 -8.40 -14.73 -4.94
N THR A 421 -7.89 -13.49 -4.83
CA THR A 421 -8.15 -12.43 -5.82
C THR A 421 -7.68 -12.86 -7.21
N LEU A 422 -6.46 -13.40 -7.32
CA LEU A 422 -5.91 -13.88 -8.58
C LEU A 422 -6.67 -15.10 -9.12
N GLU A 423 -7.05 -16.06 -8.27
CA GLU A 423 -7.88 -17.21 -8.65
C GLU A 423 -9.23 -16.77 -9.24
N THR A 424 -9.91 -15.86 -8.54
CA THR A 424 -11.21 -15.32 -9.00
C THR A 424 -11.07 -14.55 -10.31
N LEU A 425 -9.97 -13.80 -10.51
CA LEU A 425 -9.68 -13.10 -11.76
C LEU A 425 -9.34 -14.06 -12.91
N SER A 426 -8.80 -15.24 -12.62
CA SER A 426 -8.38 -16.23 -13.62
C SER A 426 -9.54 -17.01 -14.24
N GLU A 427 -10.77 -16.78 -13.81
CA GLU A 427 -11.95 -17.43 -14.35
C GLU A 427 -12.01 -17.27 -15.89
N ASN A 428 -12.03 -18.41 -16.61
CA ASN A 428 -11.98 -18.50 -18.08
C ASN A 428 -10.67 -17.99 -18.74
N ILE A 429 -9.58 -17.86 -17.98
CA ILE A 429 -8.27 -17.45 -18.48
C ILE A 429 -7.29 -18.61 -18.34
N LYS A 430 -6.44 -18.82 -19.35
CA LYS A 430 -5.50 -19.94 -19.38
C LYS A 430 -4.05 -19.54 -19.16
N THR A 431 -3.70 -18.30 -19.48
CA THR A 431 -2.29 -17.86 -19.44
C THR A 431 -2.06 -16.68 -18.49
N LYS A 432 -0.86 -16.63 -17.93
CA LYS A 432 -0.43 -15.54 -17.05
C LYS A 432 -0.48 -14.18 -17.77
N THR A 433 -0.16 -14.15 -19.07
CA THR A 433 -0.19 -12.90 -19.86
C THR A 433 -1.60 -12.37 -20.02
N GLU A 434 -2.58 -13.22 -20.32
CA GLU A 434 -3.99 -12.85 -20.39
C GLU A 434 -4.50 -12.30 -19.04
N LEU A 435 -4.09 -12.94 -17.92
CA LEU A 435 -4.45 -12.49 -16.58
C LEU A 435 -3.87 -11.10 -16.28
N ILE A 436 -2.61 -10.85 -16.62
CA ILE A 436 -1.98 -9.54 -16.46
C ILE A 436 -2.77 -8.47 -17.24
N ASN A 437 -3.08 -8.72 -18.51
CA ASN A 437 -3.86 -7.80 -19.33
C ASN A 437 -5.25 -7.52 -18.74
N LYS A 438 -5.92 -8.56 -18.21
CA LYS A 438 -7.22 -8.41 -17.53
C LYS A 438 -7.09 -7.51 -16.31
N ILE A 439 -6.06 -7.71 -15.47
CA ILE A 439 -5.82 -6.88 -14.26
C ILE A 439 -5.61 -5.41 -14.65
N GLU A 440 -4.79 -5.11 -15.66
CA GLU A 440 -4.54 -3.73 -16.12
C GLU A 440 -5.81 -3.02 -16.58
N ASN A 441 -6.75 -3.75 -17.17
CA ASN A 441 -8.02 -3.19 -17.65
C ASN A 441 -9.07 -2.96 -16.57
N ILE A 442 -9.07 -3.78 -15.51
CA ILE A 442 -10.09 -3.76 -14.45
C ILE A 442 -9.83 -2.64 -13.45
N PHE A 443 -8.59 -2.51 -12.98
CA PHE A 443 -8.24 -1.59 -11.89
C PHE A 443 -8.02 -0.17 -12.40
N SER A 444 -8.78 0.79 -11.84
CA SER A 444 -8.72 2.19 -12.24
C SER A 444 -9.09 3.11 -11.08
N ASP A 445 -8.34 4.20 -10.91
CA ASP A 445 -8.66 5.23 -9.90
C ASP A 445 -9.58 6.33 -10.47
N LYS A 446 -9.83 6.34 -11.77
CA LYS A 446 -10.76 7.29 -12.40
C LYS A 446 -12.20 6.83 -12.17
N LYS A 447 -13.09 7.79 -11.83
CA LYS A 447 -14.52 7.53 -11.78
C LYS A 447 -15.01 7.12 -13.17
N LYS A 448 -15.67 5.97 -13.25
CA LYS A 448 -16.31 5.46 -14.47
C LYS A 448 -17.82 5.38 -14.23
N GLU A 449 -18.58 5.15 -15.29
CA GLU A 449 -20.01 4.84 -15.19
C GLU A 449 -20.24 3.47 -14.56
N GLY A 450 -21.37 3.29 -13.88
CA GLY A 450 -21.79 2.04 -13.26
C GLY A 450 -21.48 1.95 -11.76
N VAL A 451 -21.43 0.73 -11.23
CA VAL A 451 -21.21 0.45 -9.81
C VAL A 451 -19.74 0.61 -9.45
N ALA A 452 -19.46 1.33 -8.37
CA ALA A 452 -18.11 1.50 -7.84
C ALA A 452 -17.80 0.40 -6.82
N LEU A 453 -16.86 -0.49 -7.15
CA LEU A 453 -16.34 -1.51 -6.23
C LEU A 453 -15.04 -1.01 -5.61
N SER A 454 -14.92 -1.06 -4.28
CA SER A 454 -13.74 -0.52 -3.60
C SER A 454 -13.44 -1.25 -2.30
N THR A 455 -12.16 -1.41 -1.97
CA THR A 455 -11.83 -1.69 -0.57
C THR A 455 -12.14 -0.46 0.29
N ILE A 456 -12.45 -0.69 1.57
CA ILE A 456 -12.78 0.40 2.50
C ILE A 456 -11.63 1.42 2.58
N HIS A 457 -10.39 0.96 2.58
CA HIS A 457 -9.20 1.84 2.58
C HIS A 457 -9.19 2.80 1.38
N LYS A 458 -9.54 2.30 0.19
CA LYS A 458 -9.57 3.11 -1.05
C LYS A 458 -10.83 3.97 -1.18
N ALA A 459 -11.84 3.72 -0.33
CA ALA A 459 -13.06 4.51 -0.26
C ALA A 459 -12.95 5.72 0.69
N LYS A 460 -11.86 5.87 1.45
CA LYS A 460 -11.65 7.07 2.28
C LYS A 460 -11.69 8.32 1.39
N GLY A 461 -12.45 9.33 1.80
CA GLY A 461 -12.69 10.54 1.02
C GLY A 461 -13.81 10.43 -0.02
N LEU A 462 -14.35 9.24 -0.30
CA LEU A 462 -15.48 9.03 -1.21
C LEU A 462 -16.81 9.02 -0.46
N GLU A 463 -17.90 9.10 -1.21
CA GLU A 463 -19.27 9.00 -0.68
C GLU A 463 -20.24 8.60 -1.81
N ALA A 464 -21.32 7.92 -1.48
CA ALA A 464 -22.39 7.55 -2.39
C ALA A 464 -23.74 7.64 -1.68
N ASP A 465 -24.83 7.76 -2.46
CA ASP A 465 -26.18 7.79 -1.89
C ASP A 465 -26.49 6.46 -1.22
N ASN A 466 -26.17 5.36 -1.87
CA ASN A 466 -26.31 4.01 -1.33
C ASN A 466 -24.94 3.33 -1.25
N VAL A 467 -24.64 2.76 -0.12
CA VAL A 467 -23.40 2.00 0.12
C VAL A 467 -23.75 0.59 0.57
N HIS A 468 -23.23 -0.37 -0.15
CA HIS A 468 -23.38 -1.80 0.14
C HIS A 468 -22.10 -2.32 0.78
N ILE A 469 -22.24 -3.02 1.91
CA ILE A 469 -21.13 -3.69 2.61
C ILE A 469 -21.15 -5.16 2.22
N ALA A 470 -20.12 -5.60 1.53
CA ALA A 470 -19.93 -7.00 1.19
C ALA A 470 -19.06 -7.69 2.25
N CYS A 471 -19.50 -8.85 2.73
CA CYS A 471 -18.78 -9.67 3.71
C CYS A 471 -18.48 -8.92 5.02
N GLU A 472 -19.52 -8.50 5.75
CA GLU A 472 -19.39 -7.84 7.06
C GLU A 472 -18.54 -8.66 8.04
N SER A 473 -18.63 -9.99 8.01
CA SER A 473 -17.87 -10.91 8.86
C SER A 473 -16.34 -10.83 8.70
N LEU A 474 -15.85 -10.16 7.64
CA LEU A 474 -14.43 -9.83 7.48
C LEU A 474 -14.00 -8.60 8.30
N MET A 475 -14.92 -7.95 9.01
CA MET A 475 -14.68 -6.75 9.84
C MET A 475 -15.12 -6.97 11.29
N PRO A 476 -14.28 -6.66 12.28
CA PRO A 476 -12.86 -6.31 12.13
C PRO A 476 -12.02 -7.48 11.62
N SER A 477 -10.91 -7.18 10.96
CA SER A 477 -10.00 -8.24 10.51
C SER A 477 -9.46 -9.07 11.67
N LYS A 478 -9.52 -10.39 11.56
CA LYS A 478 -8.93 -11.31 12.56
C LYS A 478 -7.41 -11.15 12.67
N SER A 479 -6.76 -10.56 11.68
CA SER A 479 -5.33 -10.27 11.70
C SER A 479 -4.94 -9.10 12.60
N ALA A 480 -5.89 -8.31 13.08
CA ALA A 480 -5.64 -7.20 13.99
C ALA A 480 -5.43 -7.72 15.41
N VAL A 481 -4.19 -8.02 15.76
CA VAL A 481 -3.81 -8.59 17.07
C VAL A 481 -3.33 -7.48 18.03
N GLN A 482 -2.51 -6.56 17.51
CA GLN A 482 -1.98 -5.43 18.29
C GLN A 482 -3.07 -4.38 18.54
N ASP A 483 -2.98 -3.65 19.65
CA ASP A 483 -4.02 -2.67 20.03
C ASP A 483 -4.20 -1.58 18.96
N TRP A 484 -3.12 -1.11 18.35
CA TRP A 484 -3.20 -0.13 17.28
C TRP A 484 -3.86 -0.69 16.00
N GLU A 485 -3.72 -2.00 15.73
CA GLU A 485 -4.40 -2.64 14.59
C GLU A 485 -5.90 -2.76 14.85
N LYS A 486 -6.29 -3.09 16.09
CA LYS A 486 -7.70 -3.14 16.51
C LYS A 486 -8.34 -1.74 16.42
N GLU A 487 -7.64 -0.71 16.89
CA GLU A 487 -8.09 0.68 16.76
C GLU A 487 -8.26 1.07 15.28
N GLN A 488 -7.30 0.69 14.44
CA GLN A 488 -7.38 0.95 13.00
C GLN A 488 -8.54 0.21 12.32
N GLU A 489 -8.82 -1.04 12.68
CA GLU A 489 -9.98 -1.78 12.16
C GLU A 489 -11.30 -1.17 12.63
N HIS A 490 -11.37 -0.69 13.89
CA HIS A 490 -12.51 0.06 14.39
C HIS A 490 -12.76 1.35 13.58
N ASN A 491 -11.71 2.11 13.33
CA ASN A 491 -11.75 3.29 12.47
C ASN A 491 -12.16 2.95 11.04
N LEU A 492 -11.71 1.80 10.53
CA LEU A 492 -12.06 1.34 9.19
C LEU A 492 -13.56 1.04 9.05
N MET A 493 -14.18 0.46 10.08
CA MET A 493 -15.64 0.23 10.13
C MET A 493 -16.39 1.57 10.14
N TYR A 494 -15.96 2.53 10.97
CA TYR A 494 -16.53 3.88 10.97
C TYR A 494 -16.42 4.57 9.62
N VAL A 495 -15.23 4.47 8.96
CA VAL A 495 -15.05 4.97 7.61
C VAL A 495 -16.03 4.31 6.64
N ALA A 496 -16.18 2.98 6.66
CA ALA A 496 -17.06 2.26 5.74
C ALA A 496 -18.51 2.75 5.82
N PHE A 497 -19.03 2.80 7.03
CA PHE A 497 -20.45 3.12 7.26
C PHE A 497 -20.77 4.59 6.98
N THR A 498 -19.85 5.49 7.26
CA THR A 498 -20.01 6.93 6.99
C THR A 498 -19.76 7.32 5.53
N ARG A 499 -19.56 6.37 4.61
CA ARG A 499 -19.59 6.66 3.17
C ARG A 499 -20.99 6.80 2.61
N ALA A 500 -21.98 6.22 3.27
CA ALA A 500 -23.39 6.26 2.88
C ALA A 500 -24.03 7.61 3.21
N LYS A 501 -24.78 8.17 2.23
CA LYS A 501 -25.60 9.37 2.46
C LYS A 501 -27.01 8.99 2.93
N ASN A 502 -27.66 8.08 2.22
CA ASN A 502 -29.07 7.76 2.40
C ASN A 502 -29.34 6.31 2.81
N LYS A 503 -28.61 5.34 2.24
CA LYS A 503 -28.79 3.92 2.54
C LYS A 503 -27.47 3.23 2.82
N LEU A 504 -27.45 2.48 3.93
CA LEU A 504 -26.37 1.55 4.29
C LEU A 504 -26.94 0.14 4.22
N ILE A 505 -26.37 -0.71 3.35
CA ILE A 505 -26.94 -2.02 3.01
C ILE A 505 -25.88 -3.08 3.27
N PHE A 506 -26.18 -4.05 4.13
CA PHE A 506 -25.32 -5.21 4.36
C PHE A 506 -25.78 -6.34 3.45
N LEU A 507 -24.91 -6.79 2.52
CA LEU A 507 -25.23 -7.86 1.57
C LEU A 507 -25.31 -9.23 2.26
N ASP A 508 -26.14 -10.14 1.72
CA ASP A 508 -26.21 -11.52 2.22
C ASP A 508 -24.87 -12.24 1.94
N GLU A 509 -24.27 -12.79 2.99
CA GLU A 509 -22.96 -13.46 2.90
C GLU A 509 -23.02 -14.84 2.23
N LYS A 510 -24.21 -15.41 2.04
CA LYS A 510 -24.37 -16.67 1.33
C LYS A 510 -23.79 -16.62 -0.07
N ASP A 511 -23.89 -15.47 -0.73
CA ASP A 511 -23.33 -15.22 -2.07
C ASP A 511 -21.80 -15.30 -2.11
N PHE A 512 -21.15 -15.18 -0.97
CA PHE A 512 -19.69 -15.18 -0.81
C PHE A 512 -19.17 -16.40 -0.04
N ALA A 513 -20.03 -17.36 0.30
CA ALA A 513 -19.71 -18.47 1.21
C ALA A 513 -18.44 -19.24 0.83
N HIS A 514 -18.16 -19.41 -0.47
CA HIS A 514 -16.95 -20.10 -0.95
C HIS A 514 -15.65 -19.31 -0.70
N LEU A 515 -15.72 -17.96 -0.64
CA LEU A 515 -14.59 -17.08 -0.35
C LEU A 515 -14.37 -16.90 1.16
N LEU A 516 -15.44 -17.03 1.94
CA LEU A 516 -15.42 -16.87 3.40
C LEU A 516 -14.97 -18.14 4.13
N LYS A 517 -15.02 -19.30 3.46
CA LYS A 517 -14.55 -20.57 4.03
C LYS A 517 -13.03 -20.53 4.26
N ASN A 518 -12.64 -19.98 5.39
CA ASN A 518 -11.28 -20.03 5.95
C ASN A 518 -11.14 -21.20 6.93
N THR A 519 -11.72 -22.36 6.63
CA THR A 519 -11.51 -23.50 7.52
C THR A 519 -10.09 -23.99 7.32
N THR A 520 -9.38 -24.16 8.41
CA THR A 520 -8.07 -24.85 8.47
C THR A 520 -8.10 -26.12 7.66
N GLU A 521 -9.24 -26.83 7.65
CA GLU A 521 -9.48 -28.02 6.84
C GLU A 521 -9.40 -27.78 5.33
N SER A 522 -9.92 -26.66 4.81
CA SER A 522 -9.84 -26.37 3.37
C SER A 522 -8.41 -26.06 2.94
N LEU A 523 -7.67 -25.31 3.75
CA LEU A 523 -6.25 -25.01 3.50
C LEU A 523 -5.37 -26.26 3.64
N GLN A 524 -5.62 -27.12 4.62
CA GLN A 524 -4.94 -28.41 4.76
C GLN A 524 -5.22 -29.34 3.59
N SER A 525 -6.44 -29.33 3.04
CA SER A 525 -6.76 -30.08 1.82
C SER A 525 -5.95 -29.58 0.62
N ILE A 526 -5.90 -28.26 0.41
CA ILE A 526 -5.08 -27.64 -0.64
C ILE A 526 -3.60 -27.97 -0.45
N GLU A 527 -3.09 -27.90 0.78
CA GLU A 527 -1.71 -28.21 1.10
C GLU A 527 -1.35 -29.67 0.78
N ARG A 528 -2.22 -30.62 1.15
CA ARG A 528 -2.04 -32.04 0.78
C ARG A 528 -1.94 -32.22 -0.73
N GLN A 529 -2.79 -31.54 -1.50
CA GLN A 529 -2.76 -31.57 -2.96
C GLN A 529 -1.46 -31.00 -3.53
N VAL A 530 -1.02 -29.84 -3.06
CA VAL A 530 0.23 -29.19 -3.49
C VAL A 530 1.45 -30.08 -3.16
N ASN A 531 1.50 -30.65 -1.97
CA ASN A 531 2.58 -31.54 -1.54
C ASN A 531 2.60 -32.84 -2.34
N PHE A 532 1.43 -33.40 -2.69
CA PHE A 532 1.33 -34.60 -3.51
C PHE A 532 1.89 -34.36 -4.92
N VAL A 533 1.53 -33.25 -5.57
CA VAL A 533 2.05 -32.88 -6.90
C VAL A 533 3.57 -32.70 -6.88
N ASN A 534 4.10 -32.03 -5.85
CA ASN A 534 5.53 -31.82 -5.70
C ASN A 534 6.29 -33.14 -5.49
N LYS A 535 5.73 -34.06 -4.70
CA LYS A 535 6.31 -35.39 -4.46
C LYS A 535 6.33 -36.25 -5.73
N GLN A 536 5.27 -36.22 -6.53
CA GLN A 536 5.23 -36.90 -7.84
C GLN A 536 6.26 -36.31 -8.82
N SER A 537 6.39 -34.99 -8.88
CA SER A 537 7.37 -34.32 -9.76
C SER A 537 8.81 -34.70 -9.37
N THR A 538 9.10 -34.80 -8.08
CA THR A 538 10.41 -35.25 -7.55
C THR A 538 10.67 -36.71 -7.90
N LEU A 539 9.69 -37.59 -7.76
CA LEU A 539 9.80 -39.00 -8.11
C LEU A 539 10.00 -39.22 -9.63
N MET A 540 9.30 -38.45 -10.48
CA MET A 540 9.52 -38.48 -11.94
C MET A 540 10.94 -38.01 -12.30
N TYR A 541 11.44 -36.97 -11.64
CA TYR A 541 12.81 -36.48 -11.87
C TYR A 541 13.87 -37.52 -11.45
N ILE A 542 13.68 -38.17 -10.31
CA ILE A 542 14.56 -39.26 -9.83
C ILE A 542 14.49 -40.46 -10.76
N SER A 543 13.30 -40.86 -11.24
CA SER A 543 13.14 -41.97 -12.16
C SER A 543 13.77 -41.71 -13.53
N SER A 544 13.62 -40.47 -14.07
CA SER A 544 14.26 -40.08 -15.31
C SER A 544 15.79 -39.97 -15.18
N ALA A 545 16.30 -39.45 -14.07
CA ALA A 545 17.73 -39.43 -13.75
C ALA A 545 18.29 -40.85 -13.59
N THR A 546 17.55 -41.77 -12.98
CA THR A 546 17.91 -43.17 -12.83
C THR A 546 17.91 -43.92 -14.17
N GLN A 547 16.91 -43.64 -15.05
CA GLN A 547 16.88 -44.15 -16.41
C GLN A 547 18.05 -43.62 -17.24
N ALA A 548 18.37 -42.33 -17.15
CA ALA A 548 19.53 -41.73 -17.81
C ALA A 548 20.85 -42.39 -17.35
N THR A 549 20.99 -42.66 -16.04
CA THR A 549 22.17 -43.37 -15.48
C THR A 549 22.23 -44.84 -15.96
N HIS A 550 21.10 -45.51 -16.13
CA HIS A 550 21.06 -46.85 -16.71
C HIS A 550 21.44 -46.86 -18.20
N VAL A 551 20.99 -45.86 -18.95
CA VAL A 551 21.35 -45.72 -20.40
C VAL A 551 22.85 -45.47 -20.54
N VAL A 552 23.44 -44.56 -19.70
CA VAL A 552 24.87 -44.30 -19.69
C VAL A 552 25.69 -45.54 -19.27
N LYS A 553 25.21 -46.32 -18.29
CA LYS A 553 25.84 -47.60 -17.92
C LYS A 553 25.70 -48.67 -19.00
N ARG A 554 24.61 -48.68 -19.79
CA ARG A 554 24.48 -49.59 -20.96
C ARG A 554 25.41 -49.18 -22.11
N MET A 555 25.54 -47.87 -22.39
CA MET A 555 26.49 -47.40 -23.42
C MET A 555 27.94 -47.73 -23.05
N LYS A 556 28.37 -47.59 -21.80
CA LYS A 556 29.71 -48.01 -21.35
C LYS A 556 29.95 -49.53 -21.39
N LYS A 557 28.91 -50.37 -21.45
CA LYS A 557 29.01 -51.84 -21.58
C LYS A 557 29.13 -52.32 -23.07
N ILE A 558 28.90 -51.43 -24.04
CA ILE A 558 28.95 -51.73 -25.47
C ILE A 558 30.32 -51.44 -26.07
N GLU A 559 31.19 -50.69 -25.40
CA GLU A 559 32.59 -50.54 -25.80
C GLU A 559 33.40 -51.77 -25.40
N LYS A 560 33.36 -52.82 -26.24
CA LYS A 560 34.35 -53.91 -26.17
C LYS A 560 35.72 -53.39 -26.61
N PRO A 561 36.79 -53.75 -25.94
CA PRO A 561 38.14 -53.37 -26.39
C PRO A 561 38.47 -54.08 -27.71
N ILE A 562 38.91 -53.33 -28.69
CA ILE A 562 39.46 -53.83 -29.95
C ILE A 562 40.80 -54.46 -29.62
N PRO A 563 41.08 -55.73 -30.08
CA PRO A 563 42.37 -56.36 -29.82
C PRO A 563 43.50 -55.65 -30.58
N THR A 564 44.52 -55.28 -29.86
CA THR A 564 45.77 -54.78 -30.42
C THR A 564 46.55 -55.90 -31.06
N ASN A 565 46.61 -55.92 -32.41
CA ASN A 565 47.62 -56.64 -33.12
C ASN A 565 48.79 -55.67 -33.50
N SER A 566 49.95 -56.01 -32.99
CA SER A 566 51.21 -55.41 -33.26
C SER A 566 51.62 -55.53 -34.74
N VAL A 567 51.92 -54.41 -35.39
CA VAL A 567 52.91 -54.39 -36.51
C VAL A 567 53.71 -53.12 -36.37
N ILE A 568 54.98 -53.36 -36.38
CA ILE A 568 56.13 -52.40 -36.34
C ILE A 568 56.27 -51.72 -37.70
N TRP A 569 56.87 -50.52 -37.71
CA TRP A 569 57.55 -49.77 -38.74
C TRP A 569 56.91 -48.48 -39.24
N GLY A 570 57.75 -47.43 -39.12
CA GLY A 570 57.83 -46.33 -40.08
C GLY A 570 57.68 -44.91 -39.46
N LYS A 571 58.85 -44.29 -39.32
CA LYS A 571 59.00 -42.84 -39.07
C LYS A 571 58.33 -42.00 -40.17
N ASN A 572 57.64 -40.99 -39.80
CA ASN A 572 57.76 -39.60 -40.21
C ASN A 572 56.42 -38.84 -40.29
N ASN A 573 56.53 -37.61 -39.82
CA ASN A 573 55.77 -36.41 -40.14
C ASN A 573 54.52 -36.03 -39.27
N THR A 574 54.87 -35.14 -38.38
CA THR A 574 54.13 -33.98 -37.91
C THR A 574 52.99 -33.51 -38.85
N THR A 575 51.81 -33.41 -38.35
CA THR A 575 50.78 -32.36 -38.48
C THR A 575 49.38 -32.97 -38.27
N ASN A 576 48.61 -32.31 -37.48
CA ASN A 576 47.17 -32.50 -37.21
C ASN A 576 46.80 -33.12 -35.87
N ASN A 577 47.09 -32.33 -34.84
CA ASN A 577 46.49 -32.58 -33.51
C ASN A 577 45.76 -31.33 -32.97
N LYS A 578 45.08 -30.57 -33.86
CA LYS A 578 44.31 -29.39 -33.49
C LYS A 578 42.78 -29.54 -33.66
N GLU A 579 42.28 -30.53 -34.35
CA GLU A 579 40.84 -30.67 -34.57
C GLU A 579 40.13 -31.57 -33.57
N HIS A 580 40.79 -32.53 -32.94
CA HIS A 580 40.15 -33.42 -31.93
C HIS A 580 39.96 -32.76 -30.57
N ARG A 581 40.68 -31.67 -30.24
CA ARG A 581 40.46 -30.91 -29.00
C ARG A 581 39.30 -29.91 -29.08
N LYS A 582 38.82 -29.55 -30.26
CA LYS A 582 37.69 -28.63 -30.43
C LYS A 582 36.31 -29.30 -30.34
N LEU A 583 36.22 -30.61 -30.56
CA LEU A 583 34.93 -31.31 -30.46
C LEU A 583 34.54 -31.73 -29.01
N THR A 584 35.52 -32.00 -28.18
CA THR A 584 35.29 -32.33 -26.75
C THR A 584 34.96 -31.10 -25.90
N ASP A 585 35.44 -29.91 -26.27
CA ASP A 585 35.11 -28.67 -25.55
C ASP A 585 33.73 -28.10 -25.92
N LEU A 586 33.17 -28.42 -27.05
CA LEU A 586 31.85 -27.98 -27.49
C LEU A 586 30.69 -28.82 -26.90
N THR A 587 30.95 -30.08 -26.55
CA THR A 587 29.98 -30.95 -25.87
C THR A 587 29.87 -30.64 -24.39
N ASN A 588 30.99 -30.31 -23.73
CA ASN A 588 30.96 -29.95 -22.32
C ASN A 588 30.39 -28.54 -22.02
N LYS A 589 30.50 -27.60 -22.97
CA LYS A 589 29.90 -26.25 -22.81
C LYS A 589 28.37 -26.18 -23.07
N ARG A 590 27.78 -27.19 -23.73
CA ARG A 590 26.33 -27.28 -23.93
C ARG A 590 25.60 -28.01 -22.82
N LEU A 591 26.25 -28.82 -22.00
CA LEU A 591 25.64 -29.49 -20.85
C LEU A 591 25.56 -28.57 -19.59
N ILE A 592 26.48 -27.61 -19.46
CA ILE A 592 26.53 -26.71 -18.29
C ILE A 592 25.55 -25.52 -18.42
N LYS A 593 24.91 -25.32 -19.59
CA LYS A 593 23.87 -24.30 -19.80
C LYS A 593 22.44 -24.81 -19.66
N ARG A 594 22.23 -26.06 -19.25
CA ARG A 594 20.89 -26.66 -19.05
C ARG A 594 20.71 -27.33 -17.68
N ILE A 595 21.57 -27.07 -16.74
CA ILE A 595 21.37 -27.28 -15.30
C ILE A 595 21.40 -25.86 -14.67
#